data_04ed7dc824d5b468fe38d040faff3b9a
#
_entry.id   04ed7dc824d5b468fe38d040faff3b9a
#
_cell.length_a   1.000
_cell.length_b   1.000
_cell.length_c   1.000
_cell.angle_alpha   90.00
_cell.angle_beta   90.00
_cell.angle_gamma   90.00
#
_symmetry.space_group_name_H-M   'P 1'
#
loop_
_entity.id
_entity.type
_entity.pdbx_description
1 polymer ?
#
loop_
_entity_poly.entity_id
_entity_poly.type
_entity_poly.pdbx_seq_one_letter_code
_entity_poly.pdbx_strand_id
1 'polypeptide(L)'
;GSTNSATKRVITPEDPNQWWSDSILSQGGWRTSPWLGTFRPHESGWIYHLKLGWAYAHPDGSGGLWLWFTDHHWMWTQSGVYPYFWKHDIGSWHYLIGQRNGMPLFLDYASGSAR
;
A
#
# COMPACT_ATOMS: atom_id res chain seq x y z
N GLY A 1 -35.09 -3.51 12.37
CA GLY A 1 -34.58 -3.26 12.22
C GLY A 1 -34.17 -3.27 12.10
N SER A 2 -34.48 -3.20 11.94
CA SER A 2 -33.87 -2.92 11.74
C SER A 2 -33.26 -3.08 11.44
N THR A 3 -33.53 -3.14 11.25
CA THR A 3 -32.80 -2.96 10.87
C THR A 3 -32.10 -3.11 10.53
N ASN A 4 -32.22 -3.13 10.23
CA ASN A 4 -31.38 -3.02 9.85
C ASN A 4 -30.67 -2.88 9.70
N SER A 5 -30.96 -2.88 9.53
CA SER A 5 -30.20 -2.49 9.36
C SER A 5 -29.35 -2.44 9.24
N ALA A 6 -29.53 -2.51 9.13
CA ALA A 6 -28.65 -2.20 8.99
C ALA A 6 -27.83 -2.25 8.91
N THR A 7 -28.13 -2.39 8.90
CA THR A 7 -27.34 -2.19 8.96
C THR A 7 -26.56 -2.53 8.66
N LYS A 8 -26.61 -2.72 8.34
CA LYS A 8 -25.86 -2.81 8.01
C LYS A 8 -24.92 -2.83 7.72
N ARG A 9 -24.78 -3.33 7.55
CA ARG A 9 -23.80 -3.18 7.33
C ARG A 9 -23.11 -2.74 6.62
N VAL A 10 -23.33 -2.35 6.67
CA VAL A 10 -22.60 -1.46 5.77
C VAL A 10 -21.11 -1.52 6.02
N ILE A 11 -20.35 -1.81 4.98
CA ILE A 11 -18.92 -1.76 5.06
C ILE A 11 -18.48 -0.32 4.91
N THR A 12 -17.83 0.20 5.92
CA THR A 12 -17.36 1.57 5.87
C THR A 12 -15.88 1.60 5.56
N PRO A 13 -15.39 2.70 4.96
CA PRO A 13 -13.96 2.87 4.74
C PRO A 13 -13.16 2.95 6.04
N GLU A 14 -13.83 3.25 7.14
CA GLU A 14 -13.20 3.37 8.44
C GLU A 14 -13.24 2.07 9.25
N ASP A 15 -13.53 0.95 8.63
CA ASP A 15 -13.49 -0.34 9.29
C ASP A 15 -12.14 -0.52 9.98
N PRO A 16 -12.10 -0.72 11.31
CA PRO A 16 -10.83 -0.79 12.02
C PRO A 16 -9.98 -2.00 11.65
N ASN A 17 -10.56 -2.97 10.94
CA ASN A 17 -9.79 -4.12 10.45
C ASN A 17 -9.04 -3.84 9.17
N GLN A 18 -9.29 -2.70 8.53
CA GLN A 18 -8.54 -2.34 7.34
C GLN A 18 -7.18 -1.77 7.74
N TRP A 19 -6.16 -2.12 6.97
CA TRP A 19 -4.81 -1.65 7.28
C TRP A 19 -4.67 -0.14 7.14
N TRP A 20 -5.61 0.51 6.46
CA TRP A 20 -5.58 1.97 6.29
C TRP A 20 -6.52 2.72 7.22
N SER A 21 -6.97 2.09 8.31
CA SER A 21 -7.95 2.73 9.19
C SER A 21 -7.45 4.02 9.84
N ASP A 22 -6.13 4.20 9.92
CA ASP A 22 -5.52 5.42 10.46
C ASP A 22 -5.35 6.51 9.41
N SER A 23 -5.77 6.28 8.18
CA SER A 23 -5.65 7.27 7.11
C SER A 23 -6.84 8.23 7.11
N ILE A 24 -6.63 9.39 6.49
CA ILE A 24 -7.66 10.42 6.39
C ILE A 24 -8.26 10.37 5.00
N LEU A 25 -9.60 10.24 4.95
CA LEU A 25 -10.33 10.20 3.70
C LEU A 25 -10.52 11.61 3.14
N SER A 26 -10.29 11.77 1.87
CA SER A 26 -10.55 13.02 1.15
C SER A 26 -11.43 12.76 -0.06
N GLN A 27 -11.58 13.75 -0.92
CA GLN A 27 -12.48 13.65 -2.07
C GLN A 27 -12.09 12.53 -3.02
N GLY A 28 -13.10 11.92 -3.63
CA GLY A 28 -12.88 10.92 -4.66
C GLY A 28 -12.40 9.58 -4.18
N GLY A 29 -12.48 9.33 -2.87
CA GLY A 29 -12.02 8.07 -2.31
C GLY A 29 -10.54 8.01 -2.02
N TRP A 30 -9.82 9.12 -2.18
CA TRP A 30 -8.41 9.20 -1.83
C TRP A 30 -8.22 9.21 -0.33
N ARG A 31 -7.16 8.58 0.13
CA ARG A 31 -6.82 8.53 1.54
C ARG A 31 -5.36 8.91 1.73
N THR A 32 -5.05 9.54 2.85
CA THR A 32 -3.68 9.89 3.20
C THR A 32 -3.30 9.19 4.49
N SER A 33 -2.37 8.26 4.38
CA SER A 33 -1.83 7.54 5.52
C SER A 33 -0.73 8.36 6.18
N PRO A 34 -0.61 8.32 7.52
CA PRO A 34 0.45 9.07 8.20
C PRO A 34 1.86 8.57 7.86
N TRP A 35 2.00 7.35 7.33
CA TRP A 35 3.32 6.83 7.00
C TRP A 35 3.48 6.44 5.53
N LEU A 36 2.42 5.94 4.90
CA LEU A 36 2.52 5.43 3.52
C LEU A 36 2.33 6.52 2.47
N GLY A 37 1.62 7.60 2.82
CA GLY A 37 1.32 8.67 1.88
C GLY A 37 -0.07 8.55 1.31
N THR A 38 -0.28 9.12 0.12
CA THR A 38 -1.61 9.26 -0.46
C THR A 38 -1.87 8.18 -1.48
N PHE A 39 -3.01 7.51 -1.33
CA PHE A 39 -3.41 6.43 -2.22
C PHE A 39 -4.93 6.37 -2.30
N ARG A 40 -5.41 5.66 -3.31
CA ARG A 40 -6.85 5.41 -3.46
C ARG A 40 -7.09 3.90 -3.47
N PRO A 41 -7.79 3.37 -2.45
CA PRO A 41 -8.10 1.95 -2.44
C PRO A 41 -9.18 1.62 -3.47
N HIS A 42 -9.04 0.46 -4.09
CA HIS A 42 -9.99 -0.08 -5.04
C HIS A 42 -10.47 -1.43 -4.54
N GLU A 43 -11.37 -2.06 -5.29
CA GLU A 43 -11.90 -3.35 -4.92
C GLU A 43 -10.82 -4.42 -4.98
N SER A 44 -11.03 -5.49 -4.23
CA SER A 44 -10.18 -6.69 -4.25
C SER A 44 -8.76 -6.48 -3.76
N GLY A 45 -8.52 -5.40 -3.02
CA GLY A 45 -7.21 -5.17 -2.41
C GLY A 45 -6.24 -4.34 -3.23
N TRP A 46 -6.63 -3.96 -4.45
CA TRP A 46 -5.78 -3.08 -5.26
C TRP A 46 -5.85 -1.65 -4.75
N ILE A 47 -4.70 -0.96 -4.81
CA ILE A 47 -4.63 0.47 -4.52
C ILE A 47 -3.88 1.18 -5.64
N TYR A 48 -4.17 2.46 -5.82
CA TYR A 48 -3.37 3.33 -6.65
C TYR A 48 -2.68 4.35 -5.76
N HIS A 49 -1.37 4.29 -5.69
CA HIS A 49 -0.56 5.15 -4.81
C HIS A 49 0.12 6.21 -5.67
N LEU A 50 0.19 7.44 -5.16
CA LEU A 50 0.74 8.55 -5.94
C LEU A 50 2.20 8.31 -6.36
N LYS A 51 2.98 7.65 -5.56
CA LYS A 51 4.39 7.38 -5.88
C LYS A 51 4.64 5.97 -6.38
N LEU A 52 3.82 5.03 -5.97
CA LEU A 52 4.04 3.62 -6.29
C LEU A 52 3.22 3.15 -7.49
N GLY A 53 2.17 3.90 -7.87
CA GLY A 53 1.27 3.45 -8.92
C GLY A 53 0.36 2.34 -8.43
N TRP A 54 -0.02 1.44 -9.33
CA TRP A 54 -0.89 0.32 -9.00
C TRP A 54 -0.16 -0.74 -8.21
N ALA A 55 -0.76 -1.16 -7.11
CA ALA A 55 -0.22 -2.23 -6.29
C ALA A 55 -1.36 -3.00 -5.64
N TYR A 56 -1.14 -4.29 -5.41
CA TYR A 56 -2.05 -5.10 -4.62
C TYR A 56 -1.54 -5.13 -3.19
N ALA A 57 -2.35 -4.68 -2.26
CA ALA A 57 -1.94 -4.54 -0.86
C ALA A 57 -2.49 -5.67 -0.01
N HIS A 58 -1.61 -6.28 0.78
CA HIS A 58 -1.99 -7.38 1.66
C HIS A 58 -1.30 -7.18 3.02
N PRO A 59 -2.05 -6.87 4.08
CA PRO A 59 -1.44 -6.70 5.39
C PRO A 59 -0.85 -8.00 5.91
N ASP A 60 0.27 -7.88 6.64
CA ASP A 60 0.96 -9.06 7.16
C ASP A 60 0.40 -9.53 8.53
N GLY A 61 -0.55 -8.80 9.09
CA GLY A 61 -1.13 -9.13 10.38
C GLY A 61 -0.35 -8.62 11.58
N SER A 62 0.78 -7.96 11.36
CA SER A 62 1.66 -7.47 12.42
C SER A 62 2.06 -6.02 12.23
N GLY A 63 1.24 -5.26 11.50
CA GLY A 63 1.51 -3.86 11.24
C GLY A 63 2.29 -3.58 9.97
N GLY A 64 2.77 -4.59 9.30
CA GLY A 64 3.45 -4.45 8.02
C GLY A 64 2.51 -4.64 6.86
N LEU A 65 3.01 -4.39 5.67
CA LEU A 65 2.23 -4.40 4.44
C LEU A 65 3.03 -5.03 3.31
N TRP A 66 2.46 -6.07 2.70
CA TRP A 66 2.97 -6.64 1.47
C TRP A 66 2.32 -5.92 0.31
N LEU A 67 3.12 -5.54 -0.69
CA LEU A 67 2.64 -4.88 -1.91
C LEU A 67 3.15 -5.66 -3.11
N TRP A 68 2.22 -6.01 -3.99
CA TRP A 68 2.54 -6.68 -5.25
C TRP A 68 2.58 -5.65 -6.36
N PHE A 69 3.73 -5.57 -7.04
CA PHE A 69 3.90 -4.73 -8.22
C PHE A 69 4.12 -5.62 -9.43
N THR A 70 3.57 -5.24 -10.57
CA THR A 70 3.70 -6.04 -11.79
C THR A 70 5.16 -6.33 -12.15
N ASP A 71 6.03 -5.33 -11.99
CA ASP A 71 7.44 -5.47 -12.37
C ASP A 71 8.33 -5.94 -11.24
N HIS A 72 7.92 -5.71 -10.00
CA HIS A 72 8.78 -5.98 -8.84
C HIS A 72 8.30 -7.12 -7.97
N HIS A 73 7.07 -7.58 -8.19
CA HIS A 73 6.45 -8.66 -7.42
C HIS A 73 6.26 -8.26 -5.95
N TRP A 74 6.40 -9.19 -5.02
CA TRP A 74 6.09 -8.90 -3.63
C TRP A 74 7.20 -8.11 -2.95
N MET A 75 6.83 -6.98 -2.36
CA MET A 75 7.73 -6.15 -1.57
C MET A 75 7.06 -5.80 -0.26
N TRP A 76 7.82 -5.84 0.83
CA TRP A 76 7.30 -5.59 2.17
C TRP A 76 7.82 -4.27 2.72
N THR A 77 6.94 -3.55 3.40
CA THR A 77 7.30 -2.34 4.13
C THR A 77 6.39 -2.18 5.35
N GLN A 78 6.70 -1.22 6.20
CA GLN A 78 5.84 -0.85 7.33
C GLN A 78 6.16 0.56 7.78
N SER A 79 5.37 1.06 8.73
CA SER A 79 5.64 2.33 9.39
C SER A 79 7.02 2.24 10.06
N GLY A 80 7.87 3.24 9.81
CA GLY A 80 9.24 3.20 10.31
C GLY A 80 10.23 2.54 9.38
N VAL A 81 9.75 1.85 8.34
CA VAL A 81 10.60 1.23 7.31
C VAL A 81 10.44 1.97 5.98
N TYR A 82 9.20 2.28 5.58
CA TYR A 82 8.94 3.04 4.36
C TYR A 82 9.78 4.33 4.34
N PRO A 83 10.47 4.67 3.28
CA PRO A 83 10.35 4.20 1.89
C PRO A 83 11.33 3.07 1.52
N TYR A 84 11.79 2.31 2.49
CA TYR A 84 12.57 1.11 2.23
C TYR A 84 11.62 -0.07 2.11
N PHE A 85 11.97 -1.01 1.20
CA PHE A 85 11.15 -2.17 0.89
C PHE A 85 12.03 -3.40 0.86
N TRP A 86 11.52 -4.50 1.40
CA TRP A 86 12.15 -5.81 1.31
C TRP A 86 11.59 -6.54 0.10
N LYS A 87 12.43 -6.85 -0.88
CA LYS A 87 11.99 -7.56 -2.07
C LYS A 87 12.11 -9.05 -1.82
N HIS A 88 10.96 -9.72 -1.82
CA HIS A 88 10.86 -11.10 -1.36
C HIS A 88 11.62 -12.09 -2.26
N ASP A 89 11.49 -11.95 -3.58
CA ASP A 89 12.00 -12.97 -4.51
C ASP A 89 13.54 -13.01 -4.59
N ILE A 90 14.21 -11.92 -4.28
CA ILE A 90 15.67 -11.90 -4.29
C ILE A 90 16.27 -11.62 -2.91
N GLY A 91 15.43 -11.36 -1.92
CA GLY A 91 15.90 -11.21 -0.55
C GLY A 91 16.83 -10.02 -0.34
N SER A 92 16.50 -8.85 -0.87
CA SER A 92 17.32 -7.67 -0.72
C SER A 92 16.48 -6.44 -0.41
N TRP A 93 17.11 -5.45 0.20
CA TRP A 93 16.48 -4.18 0.50
C TRP A 93 16.50 -3.26 -0.71
N HIS A 94 15.41 -2.52 -0.89
CA HIS A 94 15.26 -1.56 -1.96
C HIS A 94 14.81 -0.22 -1.38
N TYR A 95 15.25 0.87 -1.97
CA TYR A 95 14.84 2.21 -1.57
C TYR A 95 14.04 2.85 -2.70
N LEU A 96 12.86 3.37 -2.38
CA LEU A 96 12.02 4.06 -3.36
C LEU A 96 12.63 5.42 -3.68
N ILE A 97 13.10 5.62 -4.90
CA ILE A 97 13.70 6.88 -5.32
C ILE A 97 12.78 7.72 -6.19
N GLY A 98 11.72 7.16 -6.74
CA GLY A 98 10.78 7.94 -7.54
C GLY A 98 9.93 7.07 -8.42
N GLN A 99 9.52 7.62 -9.55
CA GLN A 99 8.69 6.92 -10.54
C GLN A 99 9.33 7.04 -11.91
N ARG A 100 9.06 6.02 -12.73
CA ARG A 100 9.39 6.05 -14.15
C ARG A 100 8.20 5.42 -14.89
N ASN A 101 7.59 6.19 -15.81
CA ASN A 101 6.45 5.71 -16.61
C ASN A 101 5.29 5.19 -15.76
N GLY A 102 5.01 5.86 -14.62
CA GLY A 102 3.92 5.47 -13.74
C GLY A 102 4.21 4.27 -12.85
N MET A 103 5.43 3.73 -12.90
CA MET A 103 5.86 2.61 -12.09
C MET A 103 6.89 3.06 -11.06
N PRO A 104 6.95 2.43 -9.89
CA PRO A 104 7.95 2.82 -8.91
C PRO A 104 9.35 2.47 -9.37
N LEU A 105 10.29 3.35 -9.05
CA LEU A 105 11.70 3.15 -9.34
C LEU A 105 12.43 2.94 -8.03
N PHE A 106 13.10 1.81 -7.88
CA PHE A 106 13.79 1.44 -6.66
C PHE A 106 15.30 1.34 -6.87
N LEU A 107 16.03 1.67 -5.82
CA LEU A 107 17.47 1.38 -5.75
C LEU A 107 17.65 0.05 -5.05
N ASP A 108 18.29 -0.90 -5.72
CA ASP A 108 18.60 -2.21 -5.16
C ASP A 108 19.94 -2.11 -4.43
N TYR A 109 19.93 -2.27 -3.11
CA TYR A 109 21.16 -2.18 -2.33
C TYR A 109 22.13 -3.34 -2.57
N ALA A 110 21.64 -4.47 -3.04
CA ALA A 110 22.52 -5.60 -3.31
C ALA A 110 23.35 -5.37 -4.56
N SER A 111 22.78 -4.77 -5.60
CA SER A 111 23.46 -4.56 -6.87
C SER A 111 23.89 -3.11 -7.09
N GLY A 112 23.30 -2.18 -6.36
CA GLY A 112 23.50 -0.75 -6.60
C GLY A 112 22.80 -0.21 -7.82
N SER A 113 21.93 -0.99 -8.44
CA SER A 113 21.19 -0.58 -9.64
C SER A 113 19.83 0.01 -9.29
N ALA A 114 19.35 0.91 -10.15
CA ALA A 114 18.00 1.47 -10.04
C ALA A 114 17.12 0.87 -11.11
N ARG A 115 15.91 0.42 -10.69
CA ARG A 115 14.94 -0.10 -11.66
C ARG A 115 13.53 -0.17 -11.08
#